data_79d0f071a2d188707af8b0c8ae7ba49a
#
_entry.id   79d0f071a2d188707af8b0c8ae7ba49a
#
_cell.length_a   1.000
_cell.length_b   1.000
_cell.length_c   1.000
_cell.angle_alpha   90.00
_cell.angle_beta   90.00
_cell.angle_gamma   90.00
#
_symmetry.space_group_name_H-M   'P 1'
#
loop_
_entity.id
_entity.type
_entity.pdbx_description
1 polymer ?
#
loop_
_entity_poly.entity_id
_entity_poly.type
_entity_poly.pdbx_seq_one_letter_code
_entity_poly.pdbx_strand_id
1 'polypeptide(L)'
;MIQLPANAAEKRQQVLEVIRSDHLKPVADADGPVFCISKRYAGVWLEHVQDAVVWSRYCGDPTVALNHIGLFLKHQKPDGQLPMAVTLQDGPSYGQIQECVAFMRMCLETYEMCGDRAFLQRAYDAGCRWDDWLCRWRMTTGQGLIEMFCGYDTGHDNSGRLEGMKYPGKVSPEAPDARKLPEGCPVLPGIAPDMNAVFYGDRVALARMAELLGRPDEAAAWQQRAEQVRQRLYAVCFDPEDEFFYDVDKHGQMRRIRTIAITNVLCEGIADRELANRIFDRYLWNEREFKTPYPFPAVSIADPRWRRNLSGNSWGYYSQAMTVLRATRWMPGIGRREELRQVLRIWVERQCAIETVPFGQELDPISGEPSDASPWFSAAELLFLVALQELERED
;
A
#
# COMPACT_ATOMS: atom_id res chain seq x y z
N MET A 1 -14.46 -5.91 -27.98
CA MET A 1 -13.58 -4.78 -27.55
C MET A 1 -14.37 -3.79 -26.71
N ILE A 2 -13.86 -3.41 -25.55
CA ILE A 2 -14.44 -2.35 -24.70
C ILE A 2 -14.16 -1.01 -25.39
N GLN A 3 -15.20 -0.20 -25.61
CA GLN A 3 -15.01 1.13 -26.17
C GLN A 3 -14.45 2.07 -25.10
N LEU A 4 -13.21 2.50 -25.28
CA LEU A 4 -12.56 3.50 -24.43
C LEU A 4 -13.03 4.92 -24.78
N PRO A 5 -12.95 5.89 -23.84
CA PRO A 5 -13.22 7.31 -24.14
C PRO A 5 -12.37 7.83 -25.30
N ALA A 6 -12.93 8.69 -26.14
CA ALA A 6 -12.26 9.20 -27.35
C ALA A 6 -10.92 9.91 -27.07
N ASN A 7 -10.80 10.55 -25.89
CA ASN A 7 -9.60 11.27 -25.45
C ASN A 7 -8.62 10.40 -24.62
N ALA A 8 -8.87 9.09 -24.46
CA ALA A 8 -8.02 8.22 -23.63
C ALA A 8 -6.57 8.17 -24.12
N ALA A 9 -6.36 8.16 -25.44
CA ALA A 9 -5.02 8.16 -26.03
C ALA A 9 -4.27 9.48 -25.77
N GLU A 10 -4.95 10.62 -25.87
CA GLU A 10 -4.39 11.92 -25.52
C GLU A 10 -4.04 12.02 -24.05
N LYS A 11 -4.95 11.57 -23.16
CA LYS A 11 -4.72 11.52 -21.71
C LYS A 11 -3.54 10.60 -21.36
N ARG A 12 -3.39 9.45 -22.02
CA ARG A 12 -2.22 8.57 -21.88
C ARG A 12 -0.92 9.33 -22.18
N GLN A 13 -0.89 10.09 -23.27
CA GLN A 13 0.30 10.87 -23.64
C GLN A 13 0.62 11.94 -22.59
N GLN A 14 -0.40 12.67 -22.11
CA GLN A 14 -0.23 13.65 -21.03
C GLN A 14 0.34 13.03 -19.76
N VAL A 15 -0.20 11.87 -19.32
CA VAL A 15 0.31 11.13 -18.16
C VAL A 15 1.78 10.75 -18.35
N LEU A 16 2.15 10.21 -19.50
CA LEU A 16 3.54 9.83 -19.79
C LEU A 16 4.50 11.03 -19.77
N GLU A 17 4.04 12.19 -20.23
CA GLU A 17 4.80 13.44 -20.20
C GLU A 17 4.99 13.94 -18.77
N VAL A 18 3.93 13.95 -17.96
CA VAL A 18 3.97 14.37 -16.56
C VAL A 18 4.84 13.43 -15.73
N ILE A 19 4.72 12.12 -15.91
CA ILE A 19 5.59 11.17 -15.21
C ILE A 19 7.06 11.47 -15.52
N ARG A 20 7.42 11.66 -16.78
CA ARG A 20 8.81 11.95 -17.17
C ARG A 20 9.31 13.29 -16.65
N SER A 21 8.47 14.33 -16.65
CA SER A 21 8.87 15.68 -16.24
C SER A 21 8.82 15.91 -14.74
N ASP A 22 7.83 15.33 -14.04
CA ASP A 22 7.47 15.71 -12.68
C ASP A 22 7.69 14.61 -11.64
N HIS A 23 7.64 13.31 -12.02
CA HIS A 23 7.85 12.20 -11.09
C HIS A 23 9.25 11.62 -11.16
N LEU A 24 9.82 11.47 -12.35
CA LEU A 24 11.18 10.93 -12.48
C LEU A 24 12.21 12.03 -12.14
N LYS A 25 12.66 12.02 -10.89
CA LYS A 25 13.57 13.06 -10.36
C LYS A 25 14.86 12.46 -9.82
N PRO A 26 15.99 13.15 -9.98
CA PRO A 26 17.18 12.87 -9.21
C PRO A 26 16.93 13.25 -7.75
N VAL A 27 17.23 12.33 -6.84
CA VAL A 27 17.25 12.57 -5.39
C VAL A 27 18.68 12.38 -4.91
N ALA A 28 19.11 13.18 -3.94
CA ALA A 28 20.45 13.02 -3.38
C ALA A 28 20.66 11.58 -2.91
N ASP A 29 21.84 11.07 -3.14
CA ASP A 29 22.23 9.70 -2.81
C ASP A 29 21.58 8.56 -3.63
N ALA A 30 20.63 8.83 -4.52
CA ALA A 30 20.17 7.83 -5.48
C ALA A 30 21.17 7.64 -6.63
N ASP A 31 21.27 6.43 -7.15
CA ASP A 31 22.16 6.10 -8.28
C ASP A 31 21.63 6.63 -9.63
N GLY A 32 20.40 7.15 -9.65
CA GLY A 32 19.74 7.73 -10.80
C GLY A 32 18.34 8.22 -10.46
N PRO A 33 17.48 8.53 -11.46
CA PRO A 33 16.12 8.99 -11.21
C PRO A 33 15.32 7.98 -10.40
N VAL A 34 14.56 8.48 -9.42
CA VAL A 34 13.58 7.73 -8.64
C VAL A 34 12.16 8.20 -8.97
N PHE A 35 11.15 7.46 -8.58
CA PHE A 35 9.76 7.81 -8.83
C PHE A 35 9.18 8.59 -7.64
N CYS A 36 9.10 9.91 -7.74
CA CYS A 36 8.48 10.78 -6.73
C CYS A 36 6.95 10.75 -6.84
N ILE A 37 6.25 10.98 -5.73
CA ILE A 37 4.79 10.83 -5.65
C ILE A 37 4.05 11.91 -6.45
N SER A 38 4.46 13.19 -6.32
CA SER A 38 3.88 14.33 -7.03
C SER A 38 4.74 15.58 -6.83
N LYS A 39 4.41 16.68 -7.52
CA LYS A 39 5.03 17.98 -7.25
C LYS A 39 4.88 18.45 -5.79
N ARG A 40 3.73 18.15 -5.17
CA ARG A 40 3.45 18.54 -3.77
C ARG A 40 4.26 17.69 -2.79
N TYR A 41 4.44 16.42 -3.13
CA TYR A 41 5.19 15.46 -2.33
C TYR A 41 6.49 15.10 -3.05
N ALA A 42 7.44 16.06 -3.01
CA ALA A 42 8.73 15.93 -3.68
C ALA A 42 9.68 15.00 -2.91
N GLY A 43 9.53 13.70 -3.15
CA GLY A 43 10.29 12.65 -2.50
C GLY A 43 9.68 11.27 -2.75
N VAL A 44 10.24 10.29 -2.08
CA VAL A 44 9.81 8.89 -2.11
C VAL A 44 9.40 8.45 -0.71
N TRP A 45 8.28 7.72 -0.62
CA TRP A 45 7.78 7.13 0.63
C TRP A 45 7.76 5.61 0.50
N LEU A 46 7.97 4.91 1.61
CA LEU A 46 8.02 3.45 1.63
C LEU A 46 6.71 2.84 1.08
N GLU A 47 5.57 3.44 1.40
CA GLU A 47 4.25 3.02 0.89
C GLU A 47 4.09 3.13 -0.63
N HIS A 48 4.91 3.96 -1.29
CA HIS A 48 4.88 4.20 -2.73
C HIS A 48 5.98 3.45 -3.51
N VAL A 49 6.74 2.57 -2.86
CA VAL A 49 7.76 1.78 -3.56
C VAL A 49 7.17 0.96 -4.72
N GLN A 50 5.90 0.54 -4.60
CA GLN A 50 5.20 -0.14 -5.68
C GLN A 50 5.07 0.71 -6.94
N ASP A 51 5.01 2.04 -6.84
CA ASP A 51 4.82 2.93 -7.99
C ASP A 51 6.03 2.86 -8.93
N ALA A 52 7.24 2.84 -8.36
CA ALA A 52 8.47 2.64 -9.12
C ALA A 52 8.52 1.26 -9.81
N VAL A 53 8.04 0.22 -9.13
CA VAL A 53 7.98 -1.16 -9.67
C VAL A 53 6.94 -1.27 -10.78
N VAL A 54 5.74 -0.69 -10.58
CA VAL A 54 4.68 -0.67 -11.60
C VAL A 54 5.13 0.10 -12.83
N TRP A 55 5.75 1.28 -12.65
CA TRP A 55 6.30 2.05 -13.75
C TRP A 55 7.37 1.27 -14.52
N SER A 56 8.32 0.67 -13.81
CA SER A 56 9.39 -0.12 -14.41
C SER A 56 8.86 -1.29 -15.22
N ARG A 57 7.84 -1.97 -14.70
CA ARG A 57 7.14 -3.06 -15.41
C ARG A 57 6.39 -2.54 -16.64
N TYR A 58 5.72 -1.40 -16.54
CA TYR A 58 5.03 -0.75 -17.65
C TYR A 58 5.98 -0.40 -18.80
N CYS A 59 7.17 0.10 -18.48
CA CYS A 59 8.21 0.47 -19.46
C CYS A 59 9.05 -0.71 -19.95
N GLY A 60 9.05 -1.85 -19.25
CA GLY A 60 9.99 -2.96 -19.50
C GLY A 60 11.44 -2.65 -19.12
N ASP A 61 11.66 -1.67 -18.22
CA ASP A 61 13.00 -1.22 -17.80
C ASP A 61 13.06 -1.14 -16.25
N PRO A 62 13.86 -1.98 -15.58
CA PRO A 62 13.96 -2.05 -14.13
C PRO A 62 14.72 -0.87 -13.48
N THR A 63 15.32 0.02 -14.26
CA THR A 63 16.25 1.04 -13.76
C THR A 63 15.65 1.92 -12.66
N VAL A 64 14.41 2.40 -12.86
CA VAL A 64 13.75 3.28 -11.89
C VAL A 64 13.44 2.53 -10.58
N ALA A 65 12.97 1.29 -10.66
CA ALA A 65 12.74 0.46 -9.48
C ALA A 65 14.03 0.16 -8.72
N LEU A 66 15.13 -0.16 -9.43
CA LEU A 66 16.44 -0.39 -8.82
C LEU A 66 16.96 0.85 -8.08
N ASN A 67 16.89 2.02 -8.70
CA ASN A 67 17.32 3.29 -8.10
C ASN A 67 16.45 3.62 -6.86
N HIS A 68 15.14 3.48 -6.99
CA HIS A 68 14.18 3.80 -5.92
C HIS A 68 14.38 2.90 -4.70
N ILE A 69 14.43 1.58 -4.90
CA ILE A 69 14.69 0.61 -3.83
C ILE A 69 16.11 0.81 -3.28
N GLY A 70 17.10 0.98 -4.16
CA GLY A 70 18.48 1.22 -3.78
C GLY A 70 18.64 2.39 -2.81
N LEU A 71 17.87 3.45 -2.98
CA LEU A 71 17.84 4.61 -2.09
C LEU A 71 17.38 4.23 -0.67
N PHE A 72 16.32 3.44 -0.52
CA PHE A 72 15.87 2.95 0.79
C PHE A 72 16.91 2.04 1.45
N LEU A 73 17.50 1.11 0.67
CA LEU A 73 18.53 0.20 1.19
C LEU A 73 19.79 0.96 1.64
N LYS A 74 20.18 2.01 0.93
CA LYS A 74 21.33 2.85 1.26
C LYS A 74 21.13 3.60 2.58
N HIS A 75 19.91 4.02 2.85
CA HIS A 75 19.56 4.74 4.07
C HIS A 75 19.03 3.84 5.19
N GLN A 76 19.13 2.51 5.06
CA GLN A 76 18.81 1.63 6.19
C GLN A 76 19.80 1.88 7.33
N LYS A 77 19.26 2.13 8.54
CA LYS A 77 20.10 2.32 9.74
C LYS A 77 20.87 1.05 10.13
N PRO A 78 21.98 1.19 10.88
CA PRO A 78 22.72 0.03 11.38
C PRO A 78 21.91 -0.92 12.25
N ASP A 79 20.85 -0.43 12.94
CA ASP A 79 19.94 -1.25 13.74
C ASP A 79 18.87 -1.98 12.91
N GLY A 80 18.82 -1.72 11.59
CA GLY A 80 17.92 -2.37 10.64
C GLY A 80 16.74 -1.50 10.22
N GLN A 81 16.48 -0.34 10.83
CA GLN A 81 15.34 0.50 10.49
C GLN A 81 15.46 1.05 9.07
N LEU A 82 14.44 0.80 8.22
CA LEU A 82 14.28 1.49 6.94
C LEU A 82 13.72 2.91 7.14
N PRO A 83 14.08 3.88 6.29
CA PRO A 83 13.41 5.18 6.32
C PRO A 83 11.97 5.04 5.84
N MET A 84 11.06 5.79 6.43
CA MET A 84 9.69 5.90 5.93
C MET A 84 9.60 6.69 4.64
N ALA A 85 10.49 7.65 4.46
CA ALA A 85 10.57 8.53 3.30
C ALA A 85 11.99 9.06 3.12
N VAL A 86 12.33 9.41 1.87
CA VAL A 86 13.50 10.21 1.52
C VAL A 86 13.02 11.36 0.66
N THR A 87 13.03 12.58 1.22
CA THR A 87 12.56 13.77 0.51
C THR A 87 13.71 14.55 -0.13
N LEU A 88 13.39 15.33 -1.15
CA LEU A 88 14.37 16.19 -1.82
C LEU A 88 14.93 17.27 -0.89
N GLN A 89 14.15 17.70 0.11
CA GLN A 89 14.49 18.81 0.98
C GLN A 89 15.16 18.35 2.27
N ASP A 90 14.61 17.31 2.91
CA ASP A 90 14.99 16.92 4.27
C ASP A 90 15.78 15.61 4.35
N GLY A 91 15.94 14.90 3.22
CA GLY A 91 16.59 13.61 3.18
C GLY A 91 15.77 12.50 3.85
N PRO A 92 16.41 11.48 4.46
CA PRO A 92 15.72 10.32 5.05
C PRO A 92 15.04 10.65 6.38
N SER A 93 13.80 10.17 6.54
CA SER A 93 12.98 10.31 7.75
C SER A 93 12.62 8.92 8.33
N TYR A 94 12.53 8.83 9.67
CA TYR A 94 12.35 7.58 10.41
C TYR A 94 11.27 7.67 11.51
N GLY A 95 10.40 8.65 11.43
CA GLY A 95 9.39 8.91 12.47
C GLY A 95 8.23 7.91 12.52
N GLN A 96 8.03 7.14 11.48
CA GLN A 96 6.98 6.10 11.35
C GLN A 96 7.52 4.94 10.50
N ILE A 97 6.76 3.85 10.35
CA ILE A 97 7.20 2.68 9.58
C ILE A 97 6.56 2.56 8.19
N GLN A 98 5.35 3.08 8.00
CA GLN A 98 4.58 2.97 6.75
C GLN A 98 4.53 1.54 6.17
N GLU A 99 4.19 0.57 7.02
CA GLU A 99 4.10 -0.84 6.66
C GLU A 99 2.76 -1.12 5.95
N CYS A 100 2.65 -0.67 4.72
CA CYS A 100 1.44 -0.72 3.90
C CYS A 100 1.65 -1.24 2.47
N VAL A 101 2.90 -1.58 2.13
CA VAL A 101 3.31 -2.32 0.93
C VAL A 101 4.41 -3.28 1.32
N ALA A 102 4.31 -4.54 0.93
CA ALA A 102 5.36 -5.53 1.18
C ALA A 102 6.63 -5.16 0.41
N PHE A 103 7.55 -4.46 1.09
CA PHE A 103 8.77 -3.90 0.51
C PHE A 103 9.68 -5.00 -0.05
N MET A 104 9.81 -6.14 0.65
CA MET A 104 10.60 -7.26 0.17
C MET A 104 9.98 -7.93 -1.06
N ARG A 105 8.66 -7.91 -1.18
CA ARG A 105 7.98 -8.35 -2.41
C ARG A 105 8.32 -7.43 -3.58
N MET A 106 8.37 -6.11 -3.35
CA MET A 106 8.78 -5.15 -4.39
C MET A 106 10.23 -5.35 -4.81
N CYS A 107 11.12 -5.66 -3.86
CA CYS A 107 12.49 -6.06 -4.15
C CYS A 107 12.56 -7.35 -4.99
N LEU A 108 11.78 -8.37 -4.63
CA LEU A 108 11.72 -9.63 -5.38
C LEU A 108 11.23 -9.41 -6.82
N GLU A 109 10.14 -8.67 -7.00
CA GLU A 109 9.60 -8.32 -8.32
C GLU A 109 10.59 -7.52 -9.16
N THR A 110 11.37 -6.64 -8.55
CA THR A 110 12.45 -5.91 -9.23
C THR A 110 13.57 -6.84 -9.66
N TYR A 111 13.96 -7.78 -8.80
CA TYR A 111 14.93 -8.82 -9.18
C TYR A 111 14.43 -9.68 -10.35
N GLU A 112 13.16 -10.06 -10.37
CA GLU A 112 12.57 -10.83 -11.47
C GLU A 112 12.61 -10.08 -12.81
N MET A 113 12.63 -8.75 -12.81
CA MET A 113 12.80 -7.93 -14.01
C MET A 113 14.26 -7.80 -14.44
N CYS A 114 15.21 -7.67 -13.50
CA CYS A 114 16.61 -7.36 -13.81
C CYS A 114 17.57 -8.56 -13.80
N GLY A 115 17.25 -9.63 -13.04
CA GLY A 115 18.13 -10.79 -12.85
C GLY A 115 19.41 -10.51 -12.07
N ASP A 116 19.56 -9.32 -11.47
CA ASP A 116 20.78 -8.93 -10.74
C ASP A 116 20.88 -9.64 -9.38
N ARG A 117 21.70 -10.70 -9.33
CA ARG A 117 21.92 -11.48 -8.11
C ARG A 117 22.59 -10.67 -7.00
N ALA A 118 23.38 -9.66 -7.30
CA ALA A 118 24.00 -8.80 -6.30
C ALA A 118 22.95 -7.88 -5.65
N PHE A 119 22.01 -7.37 -6.45
CA PHE A 119 20.84 -6.66 -5.92
C PHE A 119 19.99 -7.58 -5.01
N LEU A 120 19.68 -8.81 -5.48
CA LEU A 120 18.92 -9.79 -4.69
C LEU A 120 19.56 -10.03 -3.31
N GLN A 121 20.89 -10.22 -3.28
CA GLN A 121 21.62 -10.44 -2.02
C GLN A 121 21.52 -9.23 -1.09
N ARG A 122 21.73 -8.01 -1.61
CA ARG A 122 21.63 -6.79 -0.80
C ARG A 122 20.23 -6.59 -0.24
N ALA A 123 19.20 -6.80 -1.07
CA ALA A 123 17.81 -6.68 -0.67
C ALA A 123 17.44 -7.73 0.42
N TYR A 124 17.88 -8.98 0.24
CA TYR A 124 17.67 -10.03 1.23
C TYR A 124 18.29 -9.69 2.59
N ASP A 125 19.57 -9.28 2.60
CA ASP A 125 20.27 -8.93 3.84
C ASP A 125 19.62 -7.72 4.54
N ALA A 126 19.15 -6.74 3.77
CA ALA A 126 18.42 -5.60 4.31
C ALA A 126 17.05 -6.00 4.86
N GLY A 127 16.34 -6.88 4.19
CA GLY A 127 15.06 -7.41 4.63
C GLY A 127 15.15 -8.20 5.93
N CYS A 128 16.19 -9.02 6.09
CA CYS A 128 16.46 -9.72 7.36
C CYS A 128 16.63 -8.73 8.51
N ARG A 129 17.41 -7.65 8.31
CA ARG A 129 17.59 -6.61 9.34
C ARG A 129 16.31 -5.82 9.61
N TRP A 130 15.48 -5.59 8.60
CA TRP A 130 14.19 -4.92 8.76
C TRP A 130 13.21 -5.77 9.56
N ASP A 131 13.07 -7.06 9.26
CA ASP A 131 12.26 -8.01 10.06
C ASP A 131 12.70 -8.06 11.51
N ASP A 132 14.01 -8.15 11.76
CA ASP A 132 14.58 -8.14 13.12
C ASP A 132 14.26 -6.84 13.85
N TRP A 133 14.31 -5.69 13.16
CA TRP A 133 13.96 -4.38 13.71
C TRP A 133 12.48 -4.32 14.09
N LEU A 134 11.57 -4.75 13.19
CA LEU A 134 10.13 -4.81 13.45
C LEU A 134 9.81 -5.72 14.64
N CYS A 135 10.39 -6.91 14.67
CA CYS A 135 10.22 -7.84 15.79
C CYS A 135 10.68 -7.26 17.13
N ARG A 136 11.78 -6.53 17.13
CA ARG A 136 12.35 -5.93 18.35
C ARG A 136 11.55 -4.74 18.86
N TRP A 137 11.09 -3.87 17.98
CA TRP A 137 10.54 -2.58 18.36
C TRP A 137 9.04 -2.45 18.19
N ARG A 138 8.42 -3.34 17.42
CA ARG A 138 7.01 -3.27 17.08
C ARG A 138 6.20 -4.52 17.48
N MET A 139 6.75 -5.38 18.33
CA MET A 139 6.06 -6.53 18.93
C MET A 139 6.14 -6.45 20.46
N THR A 140 5.51 -5.46 21.07
CA THR A 140 5.66 -5.17 22.50
C THR A 140 4.55 -5.77 23.37
N THR A 141 3.40 -6.12 22.78
CA THR A 141 2.22 -6.66 23.51
C THR A 141 2.25 -8.17 23.69
N GLY A 142 3.25 -8.87 23.14
CA GLY A 142 3.33 -10.34 23.22
C GLY A 142 2.35 -11.08 22.31
N GLN A 143 1.63 -10.39 21.44
CA GLN A 143 0.68 -11.01 20.50
C GLN A 143 1.36 -11.68 19.30
N GLY A 144 2.66 -11.52 19.10
CA GLY A 144 3.39 -12.07 17.95
C GLY A 144 3.06 -11.41 16.61
N LEU A 145 2.53 -10.19 16.66
CA LEU A 145 2.15 -9.34 15.52
C LEU A 145 2.80 -7.97 15.69
N ILE A 146 3.11 -7.31 14.58
CA ILE A 146 3.62 -5.94 14.60
C ILE A 146 2.51 -4.95 14.94
N GLU A 147 2.90 -3.89 15.64
CA GLU A 147 2.01 -2.93 16.25
C GLU A 147 2.12 -1.56 15.61
N MET A 148 0.97 -0.96 15.41
CA MET A 148 0.80 0.42 15.02
C MET A 148 1.02 1.31 16.25
N PHE A 149 1.94 2.26 16.15
CA PHE A 149 2.23 3.26 17.19
C PHE A 149 1.65 4.63 16.85
N CYS A 150 1.39 4.87 15.56
CA CYS A 150 0.68 6.05 15.09
C CYS A 150 -0.17 5.72 13.86
N GLY A 151 -1.09 6.62 13.49
CA GLY A 151 -1.97 6.37 12.36
C GLY A 151 -1.28 6.31 11.00
N TYR A 152 -0.15 6.97 10.87
CA TYR A 152 0.65 6.96 9.63
C TYR A 152 1.42 5.65 9.41
N ASP A 153 1.54 4.80 10.43
CA ASP A 153 2.20 3.50 10.27
C ASP A 153 1.47 2.59 9.26
N THR A 154 0.17 2.79 9.08
CA THR A 154 -0.66 2.05 8.12
C THR A 154 -0.77 2.71 6.75
N GLY A 155 -0.28 3.95 6.57
CA GLY A 155 -0.51 4.76 5.37
C GLY A 155 -1.96 5.24 5.20
N HIS A 156 -2.87 4.90 6.11
CA HIS A 156 -4.28 5.28 6.04
C HIS A 156 -4.56 6.55 6.85
N ASP A 157 -4.04 7.66 6.37
CA ASP A 157 -4.15 8.96 7.01
C ASP A 157 -5.60 9.41 7.16
N ASN A 158 -5.92 10.00 8.31
CA ASN A 158 -7.26 10.50 8.61
C ASN A 158 -8.38 9.44 8.50
N SER A 159 -8.02 8.17 8.66
CA SER A 159 -8.99 7.08 8.64
C SER A 159 -9.90 7.07 9.87
N GLY A 160 -11.17 6.69 9.69
CA GLY A 160 -12.11 6.47 10.79
C GLY A 160 -11.68 5.36 11.76
N ARG A 161 -10.79 4.44 11.33
CA ARG A 161 -10.19 3.40 12.19
C ARG A 161 -9.34 3.98 13.32
N LEU A 162 -8.89 5.23 13.16
CA LEU A 162 -8.08 5.97 14.13
C LEU A 162 -8.90 6.85 15.07
N GLU A 163 -10.23 6.76 15.03
CA GLU A 163 -11.12 7.54 15.89
C GLU A 163 -10.82 7.28 17.37
N GLY A 164 -10.70 8.38 18.14
CA GLY A 164 -10.29 8.33 19.55
C GLY A 164 -8.77 8.31 19.75
N MET A 165 -8.00 8.26 18.68
CA MET A 165 -6.57 8.53 18.74
C MET A 165 -6.38 10.05 18.64
N LYS A 166 -5.77 10.67 19.67
CA LYS A 166 -5.07 11.91 19.40
C LYS A 166 -3.93 11.55 18.47
N TYR A 167 -4.01 12.01 17.23
CA TYR A 167 -2.82 12.05 16.41
C TYR A 167 -1.72 12.71 17.24
N PRO A 168 -0.58 12.08 17.46
CA PRO A 168 0.61 12.85 17.73
C PRO A 168 0.67 13.82 16.56
N GLY A 169 0.48 15.11 16.84
CA GLY A 169 0.35 16.13 15.80
C GLY A 169 1.48 15.95 14.81
N LYS A 170 1.21 16.21 13.54
CA LYS A 170 2.09 16.13 12.38
C LYS A 170 3.40 15.41 12.69
N VAL A 171 3.70 14.36 11.96
CA VAL A 171 5.07 13.88 11.85
C VAL A 171 5.90 15.12 11.48
N SER A 172 6.40 15.78 12.48
CA SER A 172 7.31 16.90 12.28
C SER A 172 8.72 16.34 12.09
N PRO A 173 9.67 17.09 11.58
CA PRO A 173 11.10 16.76 11.66
C PRO A 173 11.56 16.47 13.09
N GLU A 174 10.84 17.00 14.07
CA GLU A 174 10.93 16.69 15.50
C GLU A 174 10.15 15.40 15.82
N ALA A 175 9.66 14.70 14.78
CA ALA A 175 8.84 13.52 14.97
C ALA A 175 9.56 12.51 15.84
N PRO A 176 8.80 11.97 16.78
CA PRO A 176 9.35 11.00 17.69
C PRO A 176 9.93 9.84 16.92
N ASP A 177 10.99 9.35 17.42
CA ASP A 177 11.55 8.05 17.11
C ASP A 177 10.42 7.01 16.94
N ALA A 178 10.35 6.34 15.78
CA ALA A 178 9.36 5.30 15.49
C ALA A 178 9.33 4.15 16.51
N ARG A 179 10.33 4.10 17.40
CA ARG A 179 10.41 3.18 18.52
C ARG A 179 9.61 3.61 19.74
N LYS A 180 9.05 4.83 19.76
CA LYS A 180 8.38 5.40 20.93
C LYS A 180 6.88 5.53 20.68
N LEU A 181 6.11 4.96 21.58
CA LEU A 181 4.68 5.19 21.64
C LEU A 181 4.38 6.61 22.08
N PRO A 182 3.44 7.32 21.42
CA PRO A 182 2.96 8.60 21.91
C PRO A 182 2.32 8.46 23.29
N GLU A 183 2.67 9.36 24.21
CA GLU A 183 2.06 9.39 25.54
C GLU A 183 0.55 9.62 25.46
N GLY A 184 -0.22 8.92 26.29
CA GLY A 184 -1.64 9.17 26.51
C GLY A 184 -2.59 8.71 25.40
N CYS A 185 -2.14 7.89 24.43
CA CYS A 185 -3.06 7.35 23.46
C CYS A 185 -3.91 6.21 24.05
N PRO A 186 -5.27 6.28 23.98
CA PRO A 186 -6.14 5.30 24.62
C PRO A 186 -6.15 3.95 23.91
N VAL A 187 -5.79 3.89 22.63
CA VAL A 187 -5.92 2.67 21.79
C VAL A 187 -4.59 2.09 21.31
N LEU A 188 -3.50 2.88 21.34
CA LEU A 188 -2.18 2.41 20.94
C LEU A 188 -1.39 1.82 22.12
N PRO A 189 -0.56 0.79 21.89
CA PRO A 189 -0.25 0.16 20.60
C PRO A 189 -1.43 -0.65 20.07
N GLY A 190 -1.74 -0.50 18.77
CA GLY A 190 -2.82 -1.24 18.12
C GLY A 190 -2.28 -2.26 17.13
N ILE A 191 -3.02 -3.35 16.93
CA ILE A 191 -2.71 -4.35 15.90
C ILE A 191 -3.60 -4.09 14.70
N ALA A 192 -2.98 -3.81 13.56
CA ALA A 192 -3.64 -3.57 12.29
C ALA A 192 -3.48 -4.78 11.36
N PRO A 193 -4.57 -5.39 10.87
CA PRO A 193 -4.49 -6.59 10.05
C PRO A 193 -3.79 -6.36 8.70
N ASP A 194 -3.94 -5.19 8.11
CA ASP A 194 -3.29 -4.79 6.87
C ASP A 194 -1.76 -4.70 7.00
N MET A 195 -1.25 -4.06 8.07
CA MET A 195 0.19 -4.01 8.34
C MET A 195 0.76 -5.42 8.53
N ASN A 196 0.06 -6.27 9.27
CA ASN A 196 0.50 -7.63 9.52
C ASN A 196 0.36 -8.54 8.29
N ALA A 197 -0.57 -8.26 7.38
CA ALA A 197 -0.63 -8.91 6.08
C ALA A 197 0.60 -8.54 5.22
N VAL A 198 0.99 -7.27 5.22
CA VAL A 198 2.21 -6.79 4.55
C VAL A 198 3.46 -7.43 5.15
N PHE A 199 3.57 -7.46 6.47
CA PHE A 199 4.66 -8.15 7.18
C PHE A 199 4.73 -9.64 6.86
N TYR A 200 3.59 -10.31 6.72
CA TYR A 200 3.52 -11.68 6.20
C TYR A 200 4.06 -11.75 4.77
N GLY A 201 3.62 -10.84 3.90
CA GLY A 201 4.05 -10.77 2.50
C GLY A 201 5.55 -10.57 2.34
N ASP A 202 6.16 -9.76 3.19
CA ASP A 202 7.62 -9.58 3.24
C ASP A 202 8.34 -10.87 3.61
N ARG A 203 7.87 -11.62 4.59
CA ARG A 203 8.44 -12.91 4.99
C ARG A 203 8.31 -13.98 3.90
N VAL A 204 7.18 -13.99 3.18
CA VAL A 204 7.00 -14.87 2.00
C VAL A 204 8.00 -14.50 0.91
N ALA A 205 8.22 -13.21 0.66
CA ALA A 205 9.21 -12.75 -0.30
C ALA A 205 10.64 -13.12 0.13
N LEU A 206 10.99 -12.94 1.42
CA LEU A 206 12.29 -13.36 1.97
C LEU A 206 12.52 -14.87 1.82
N ALA A 207 11.50 -15.69 2.04
CA ALA A 207 11.60 -17.13 1.79
C ALA A 207 11.98 -17.41 0.34
N ARG A 208 11.30 -16.75 -0.62
CA ARG A 208 11.59 -16.93 -2.05
C ARG A 208 12.97 -16.40 -2.44
N MET A 209 13.39 -15.27 -1.88
CA MET A 209 14.74 -14.73 -2.07
C MET A 209 15.81 -15.70 -1.55
N ALA A 210 15.61 -16.31 -0.37
CA ALA A 210 16.52 -17.31 0.20
C ALA A 210 16.65 -18.54 -0.72
N GLU A 211 15.54 -19.06 -1.28
CA GLU A 211 15.56 -20.14 -2.26
C GLU A 211 16.41 -19.75 -3.49
N LEU A 212 16.18 -18.58 -4.07
CA LEU A 212 16.91 -18.07 -5.24
C LEU A 212 18.40 -17.87 -4.95
N LEU A 213 18.76 -17.56 -3.71
CA LEU A 213 20.13 -17.45 -3.24
C LEU A 213 20.79 -18.80 -2.93
N GLY A 214 20.02 -19.92 -2.97
CA GLY A 214 20.52 -21.27 -2.68
C GLY A 214 20.61 -21.56 -1.16
N ARG A 215 19.73 -20.99 -0.34
CA ARG A 215 19.67 -21.11 1.11
C ARG A 215 18.38 -21.79 1.58
N PRO A 216 18.19 -23.09 1.33
CA PRO A 216 16.91 -23.78 1.57
C PRO A 216 16.50 -23.78 3.05
N ASP A 217 17.43 -23.88 3.99
CA ASP A 217 17.12 -23.89 5.42
C ASP A 217 16.61 -22.51 5.89
N GLU A 218 17.21 -21.41 5.38
CA GLU A 218 16.72 -20.06 5.65
C GLU A 218 15.34 -19.86 5.02
N ALA A 219 15.10 -20.36 3.79
CA ALA A 219 13.80 -20.29 3.14
C ALA A 219 12.71 -21.00 3.96
N ALA A 220 12.98 -22.21 4.45
CA ALA A 220 12.04 -22.94 5.31
C ALA A 220 11.75 -22.19 6.63
N ALA A 221 12.77 -21.59 7.23
CA ALA A 221 12.60 -20.77 8.44
C ALA A 221 11.73 -19.52 8.16
N TRP A 222 11.90 -18.85 7.03
CA TRP A 222 11.06 -17.71 6.65
C TRP A 222 9.62 -18.11 6.37
N GLN A 223 9.38 -19.23 5.69
CA GLN A 223 8.03 -19.77 5.47
C GLN A 223 7.33 -20.06 6.80
N GLN A 224 8.05 -20.67 7.76
CA GLN A 224 7.50 -20.93 9.09
C GLN A 224 7.16 -19.62 9.83
N ARG A 225 8.03 -18.61 9.78
CA ARG A 225 7.78 -17.30 10.39
C ARG A 225 6.60 -16.58 9.74
N ALA A 226 6.44 -16.69 8.43
CA ALA A 226 5.27 -16.15 7.72
C ALA A 226 3.98 -16.83 8.19
N GLU A 227 3.95 -18.16 8.23
CA GLU A 227 2.78 -18.94 8.67
C GLU A 227 2.38 -18.61 10.13
N GLN A 228 3.35 -18.35 11.00
CA GLN A 228 3.06 -17.89 12.36
C GLN A 228 2.31 -16.55 12.37
N VAL A 229 2.69 -15.59 11.52
CA VAL A 229 1.96 -14.32 11.38
C VAL A 229 0.53 -14.58 10.92
N ARG A 230 0.33 -15.41 9.90
CA ARG A 230 -1.00 -15.77 9.39
C ARG A 230 -1.88 -16.36 10.48
N GLN A 231 -1.37 -17.34 11.22
CA GLN A 231 -2.11 -17.97 12.33
C GLN A 231 -2.46 -16.96 13.44
N ARG A 232 -1.51 -16.06 13.76
CA ARG A 232 -1.77 -15.02 14.76
C ARG A 232 -2.79 -13.99 14.29
N LEU A 233 -2.81 -13.61 13.00
CA LEU A 233 -3.82 -12.74 12.42
C LEU A 233 -5.22 -13.33 12.55
N TYR A 234 -5.39 -14.61 12.25
CA TYR A 234 -6.68 -15.30 12.47
C TYR A 234 -7.07 -15.34 13.94
N ALA A 235 -6.13 -15.61 14.84
CA ALA A 235 -6.42 -15.69 16.26
C ALA A 235 -6.76 -14.33 16.91
N VAL A 236 -6.22 -13.23 16.40
CA VAL A 236 -6.29 -11.91 17.05
C VAL A 236 -7.26 -10.96 16.33
N CYS A 237 -7.24 -10.92 15.01
CA CYS A 237 -7.92 -9.92 14.19
C CYS A 237 -9.16 -10.44 13.46
N PHE A 238 -9.31 -11.75 13.28
CA PHE A 238 -10.41 -12.34 12.50
C PHE A 238 -11.66 -12.53 13.35
N ASP A 239 -12.76 -12.02 12.86
CA ASP A 239 -14.08 -12.29 13.41
C ASP A 239 -14.77 -13.35 12.55
N PRO A 240 -15.06 -14.55 13.10
CA PRO A 240 -15.66 -15.64 12.34
C PRO A 240 -17.15 -15.44 11.99
N GLU A 241 -17.88 -14.58 12.73
CA GLU A 241 -19.28 -14.26 12.43
C GLU A 241 -19.39 -13.30 11.26
N ASP A 242 -18.53 -12.27 11.26
CA ASP A 242 -18.46 -11.31 10.16
C ASP A 242 -17.61 -11.84 9.00
N GLU A 243 -16.79 -12.86 9.20
CA GLU A 243 -15.75 -13.29 8.25
C GLU A 243 -14.88 -12.13 7.80
N PHE A 244 -14.47 -11.26 8.73
CA PHE A 244 -13.74 -10.03 8.45
C PHE A 244 -12.57 -9.85 9.42
N PHE A 245 -11.53 -9.13 9.00
CA PHE A 245 -10.39 -8.82 9.86
C PHE A 245 -10.49 -7.37 10.35
N TYR A 246 -10.43 -7.19 11.65
CA TYR A 246 -10.56 -5.91 12.34
C TYR A 246 -9.28 -5.52 13.07
N ASP A 247 -9.07 -4.21 13.22
CA ASP A 247 -8.06 -3.70 14.14
C ASP A 247 -8.34 -4.14 15.57
N VAL A 248 -7.28 -4.33 16.34
CA VAL A 248 -7.37 -4.65 17.77
C VAL A 248 -6.60 -3.59 18.56
N ASP A 249 -7.24 -3.04 19.56
CA ASP A 249 -6.63 -2.02 20.43
C ASP A 249 -5.68 -2.62 21.48
N LYS A 250 -5.02 -1.75 22.25
CA LYS A 250 -4.09 -2.16 23.32
C LYS A 250 -4.70 -2.99 24.45
N HIS A 251 -6.04 -3.05 24.54
CA HIS A 251 -6.76 -3.84 25.51
C HIS A 251 -7.20 -5.20 24.95
N GLY A 252 -6.85 -5.51 23.71
CA GLY A 252 -7.25 -6.73 23.01
C GLY A 252 -8.69 -6.68 22.49
N GLN A 253 -9.31 -5.50 22.38
CA GLN A 253 -10.68 -5.35 21.89
C GLN A 253 -10.69 -5.08 20.38
N MET A 254 -11.48 -5.85 19.65
CA MET A 254 -11.71 -5.61 18.22
C MET A 254 -12.45 -4.30 17.99
N ARG A 255 -11.88 -3.47 17.13
CA ARG A 255 -12.48 -2.22 16.66
C ARG A 255 -13.26 -2.51 15.39
N ARG A 256 -14.54 -2.84 15.52
CA ARG A 256 -15.42 -3.24 14.41
C ARG A 256 -15.74 -2.09 13.47
N ILE A 257 -14.72 -1.66 12.71
CA ILE A 257 -14.82 -0.67 11.65
C ILE A 257 -14.44 -1.37 10.36
N ARG A 258 -15.36 -1.48 9.42
CA ARG A 258 -15.06 -2.05 8.11
C ARG A 258 -14.36 -1.03 7.24
N THR A 259 -13.08 -1.25 7.02
CA THR A 259 -12.24 -0.38 6.18
C THR A 259 -11.70 -1.14 4.98
N ILE A 260 -11.32 -0.39 3.97
CA ILE A 260 -10.72 -0.94 2.75
C ILE A 260 -9.34 -1.57 3.00
N ALA A 261 -8.78 -1.41 4.18
CA ALA A 261 -7.57 -2.09 4.63
C ALA A 261 -7.62 -3.62 4.47
N ILE A 262 -8.83 -4.21 4.48
CA ILE A 262 -9.07 -5.62 4.17
C ILE A 262 -8.44 -6.04 2.84
N THR A 263 -8.31 -5.13 1.88
CA THR A 263 -7.70 -5.46 0.57
C THR A 263 -6.22 -5.82 0.66
N ASN A 264 -5.48 -5.34 1.67
CA ASN A 264 -4.11 -5.79 1.91
C ASN A 264 -4.08 -7.25 2.41
N VAL A 265 -5.03 -7.63 3.26
CA VAL A 265 -5.20 -9.03 3.72
C VAL A 265 -5.43 -9.97 2.54
N LEU A 266 -6.24 -9.52 1.55
CA LEU A 266 -6.49 -10.27 0.31
C LEU A 266 -5.26 -10.27 -0.61
N CYS A 267 -4.61 -9.12 -0.76
CA CYS A 267 -3.45 -8.94 -1.63
C CYS A 267 -2.27 -9.83 -1.22
N GLU A 268 -2.04 -9.96 0.08
CA GLU A 268 -0.93 -10.75 0.60
C GLU A 268 -1.28 -12.25 0.79
N GLY A 269 -2.53 -12.65 0.52
CA GLY A 269 -2.95 -14.05 0.55
C GLY A 269 -3.13 -14.62 1.97
N ILE A 270 -3.44 -13.78 2.95
CA ILE A 270 -3.79 -14.22 4.31
C ILE A 270 -5.07 -15.05 4.27
N ALA A 271 -6.12 -14.53 3.63
CA ALA A 271 -7.34 -15.27 3.33
C ALA A 271 -7.10 -16.21 2.14
N ASP A 272 -7.50 -17.47 2.27
CA ASP A 272 -7.53 -18.37 1.12
C ASP A 272 -8.54 -17.89 0.07
N ARG A 273 -8.51 -18.52 -1.11
CA ARG A 273 -9.37 -18.11 -2.23
C ARG A 273 -10.86 -18.17 -1.91
N GLU A 274 -11.28 -19.13 -1.10
CA GLU A 274 -12.68 -19.30 -0.74
C GLU A 274 -13.16 -18.20 0.20
N LEU A 275 -12.43 -17.94 1.29
CA LEU A 275 -12.72 -16.84 2.21
C LEU A 275 -12.60 -15.49 1.51
N ALA A 276 -11.58 -15.30 0.66
CA ALA A 276 -11.41 -14.07 -0.10
C ALA A 276 -12.61 -13.76 -1.00
N ASN A 277 -13.20 -14.78 -1.64
CA ASN A 277 -14.42 -14.62 -2.42
C ASN A 277 -15.65 -14.33 -1.55
N ARG A 278 -15.79 -14.96 -0.37
CA ARG A 278 -16.88 -14.61 0.57
C ARG A 278 -16.78 -13.17 1.07
N ILE A 279 -15.57 -12.72 1.44
CA ILE A 279 -15.30 -11.30 1.80
C ILE A 279 -15.66 -10.38 0.62
N PHE A 280 -15.23 -10.73 -0.59
CA PHE A 280 -15.50 -9.94 -1.79
C PHE A 280 -17.00 -9.78 -2.02
N ASP A 281 -17.77 -10.88 -2.05
CA ASP A 281 -19.20 -10.85 -2.32
C ASP A 281 -19.99 -10.18 -1.18
N ARG A 282 -19.62 -10.45 0.07
CA ARG A 282 -20.34 -9.91 1.24
C ARG A 282 -20.10 -8.42 1.44
N TYR A 283 -18.90 -7.93 1.14
CA TYR A 283 -18.49 -6.56 1.44
C TYR A 283 -18.02 -5.75 0.23
N LEU A 284 -16.98 -6.20 -0.48
CA LEU A 284 -16.35 -5.39 -1.51
C LEU A 284 -17.25 -5.17 -2.73
N TRP A 285 -18.08 -6.17 -3.09
CA TRP A 285 -19.00 -6.10 -4.22
C TRP A 285 -20.45 -5.91 -3.79
N ASN A 286 -20.68 -5.37 -2.61
CA ASN A 286 -21.99 -5.09 -2.03
C ASN A 286 -22.28 -3.58 -2.07
N GLU A 287 -23.39 -3.18 -2.72
CA GLU A 287 -23.81 -1.78 -2.88
C GLU A 287 -24.17 -1.08 -1.55
N ARG A 288 -24.37 -1.83 -0.48
CA ARG A 288 -24.58 -1.29 0.87
C ARG A 288 -23.28 -1.10 1.64
N GLU A 289 -22.14 -1.52 1.08
CA GLU A 289 -20.83 -1.53 1.75
C GLU A 289 -19.79 -0.76 0.91
N PHE A 290 -19.03 -1.45 0.05
CA PHE A 290 -17.92 -0.85 -0.67
C PHE A 290 -18.15 -0.70 -2.19
N LYS A 291 -19.22 -1.28 -2.75
CA LYS A 291 -19.56 -1.13 -4.18
C LYS A 291 -20.37 0.14 -4.42
N THR A 292 -19.73 1.27 -4.28
CA THR A 292 -20.29 2.58 -4.63
C THR A 292 -20.17 2.86 -6.14
N PRO A 293 -20.76 3.92 -6.70
CA PRO A 293 -20.55 4.34 -8.08
C PRO A 293 -19.08 4.46 -8.48
N TYR A 294 -18.22 4.96 -7.57
CA TYR A 294 -16.76 4.90 -7.67
C TYR A 294 -16.25 3.97 -6.57
N PRO A 295 -16.04 2.69 -6.87
CA PRO A 295 -15.92 1.64 -5.86
C PRO A 295 -14.71 1.78 -4.94
N PHE A 296 -14.84 1.10 -3.81
CA PHE A 296 -13.82 0.94 -2.78
C PHE A 296 -13.55 2.21 -1.98
N PRO A 297 -14.62 2.85 -1.39
CA PRO A 297 -14.41 3.89 -0.39
C PRO A 297 -13.55 3.38 0.76
N ALA A 298 -12.80 4.27 1.38
CA ALA A 298 -11.86 3.92 2.43
C ALA A 298 -12.51 3.28 3.67
N VAL A 299 -13.76 3.63 3.94
CA VAL A 299 -14.60 3.03 4.99
C VAL A 299 -15.93 2.62 4.34
N SER A 300 -16.51 1.50 4.78
CA SER A 300 -17.83 1.07 4.33
C SER A 300 -18.88 2.17 4.51
N ILE A 301 -19.70 2.41 3.48
CA ILE A 301 -20.80 3.39 3.56
C ILE A 301 -21.88 3.00 4.58
N ALA A 302 -21.93 1.75 5.00
CA ALA A 302 -22.80 1.29 6.09
C ALA A 302 -22.26 1.62 7.48
N ASP A 303 -20.96 1.96 7.60
CA ASP A 303 -20.37 2.30 8.89
C ASP A 303 -20.71 3.75 9.29
N PRO A 304 -21.21 4.01 10.53
CA PRO A 304 -21.53 5.36 10.99
C PRO A 304 -20.33 6.31 11.02
N ARG A 305 -19.10 5.78 10.92
CA ARG A 305 -17.87 6.56 10.87
C ARG A 305 -17.48 6.98 9.45
N TRP A 306 -18.21 6.52 8.44
CA TRP A 306 -18.06 7.02 7.08
C TRP A 306 -18.44 8.51 7.04
N ARG A 307 -17.48 9.40 6.78
CA ARG A 307 -17.67 10.85 6.93
C ARG A 307 -17.28 11.58 5.65
N ARG A 308 -18.19 12.42 5.19
CA ARG A 308 -18.07 13.19 3.94
C ARG A 308 -17.19 14.46 4.05
N ASN A 309 -16.93 14.99 5.24
CA ASN A 309 -16.30 16.30 5.40
C ASN A 309 -14.88 16.21 5.93
N LEU A 310 -14.01 15.53 5.16
CA LEU A 310 -12.59 15.53 5.44
C LEU A 310 -11.88 16.24 4.29
N SER A 311 -10.93 17.11 4.59
CA SER A 311 -9.98 17.65 3.62
C SER A 311 -9.24 16.54 2.90
N GLY A 312 -8.65 16.80 1.75
CA GLY A 312 -7.93 15.82 0.95
C GLY A 312 -6.95 14.94 1.70
N ASN A 313 -6.58 13.81 1.12
CA ASN A 313 -5.88 12.70 1.74
C ASN A 313 -6.65 12.08 2.92
N SER A 314 -7.87 11.62 2.64
CA SER A 314 -8.74 11.06 3.66
C SER A 314 -9.08 9.59 3.43
N TRP A 315 -8.50 8.73 4.24
CA TRP A 315 -8.87 7.31 4.36
C TRP A 315 -10.08 7.08 5.27
N GLY A 316 -10.85 8.14 5.53
CA GLY A 316 -12.13 8.07 6.26
C GLY A 316 -13.35 8.09 5.34
N TYR A 317 -13.17 8.41 4.04
CA TYR A 317 -14.29 8.63 3.12
C TYR A 317 -14.02 8.22 1.67
N TYR A 318 -12.99 8.81 1.04
CA TYR A 318 -12.79 8.74 -0.40
C TYR A 318 -12.39 7.36 -0.93
N SER A 319 -12.68 7.11 -2.20
CA SER A 319 -12.09 5.99 -2.96
C SER A 319 -10.71 6.39 -3.45
N GLN A 320 -9.70 5.60 -3.07
CA GLN A 320 -8.29 5.90 -3.32
C GLN A 320 -7.79 5.22 -4.59
N ALA A 321 -7.10 5.96 -5.46
CA ALA A 321 -6.49 5.41 -6.67
C ALA A 321 -5.51 4.27 -6.35
N MET A 322 -4.75 4.41 -5.26
CA MET A 322 -3.81 3.38 -4.79
C MET A 322 -4.50 2.05 -4.46
N THR A 323 -5.69 2.08 -3.85
CA THR A 323 -6.47 0.87 -3.56
C THR A 323 -6.85 0.14 -4.84
N VAL A 324 -7.29 0.89 -5.85
CA VAL A 324 -7.69 0.30 -7.14
C VAL A 324 -6.47 -0.19 -7.92
N LEU A 325 -5.35 0.53 -7.88
CA LEU A 325 -4.09 0.06 -8.46
C LEU A 325 -3.65 -1.27 -7.83
N ARG A 326 -3.73 -1.39 -6.51
CA ARG A 326 -3.42 -2.64 -5.78
C ARG A 326 -4.40 -3.77 -6.11
N ALA A 327 -5.66 -3.46 -6.43
CA ALA A 327 -6.65 -4.46 -6.82
C ALA A 327 -6.24 -5.26 -8.06
N THR A 328 -5.44 -4.69 -8.95
CA THR A 328 -4.86 -5.39 -10.12
C THR A 328 -3.95 -6.55 -9.74
N ARG A 329 -3.45 -6.59 -8.50
CA ARG A 329 -2.52 -7.61 -8.01
C ARG A 329 -3.25 -8.85 -7.44
N TRP A 330 -4.43 -8.67 -6.86
CA TRP A 330 -5.10 -9.76 -6.14
C TRP A 330 -6.43 -10.20 -6.76
N MET A 331 -7.23 -9.32 -7.35
CA MET A 331 -8.54 -9.69 -7.88
C MET A 331 -8.47 -10.79 -8.95
N PRO A 332 -7.52 -10.77 -9.90
CA PRO A 332 -7.38 -11.87 -10.87
C PRO A 332 -7.08 -13.21 -10.19
N GLY A 333 -6.27 -13.21 -9.12
CA GLY A 333 -5.89 -14.42 -8.38
C GLY A 333 -7.05 -15.12 -7.70
N ILE A 334 -8.08 -14.39 -7.29
CA ILE A 334 -9.30 -14.96 -6.72
C ILE A 334 -10.41 -15.20 -7.77
N GLY A 335 -10.16 -14.89 -9.06
CA GLY A 335 -11.10 -15.11 -10.16
C GLY A 335 -12.06 -13.94 -10.43
N ARG A 336 -11.75 -12.73 -9.95
CA ARG A 336 -12.57 -11.51 -10.08
C ARG A 336 -12.03 -10.54 -11.12
N ARG A 337 -11.55 -11.06 -12.23
CA ARG A 337 -10.98 -10.23 -13.29
C ARG A 337 -12.02 -9.36 -14.00
N GLU A 338 -13.24 -9.88 -14.18
CA GLU A 338 -14.31 -9.12 -14.82
C GLU A 338 -14.77 -7.93 -13.96
N GLU A 339 -14.94 -8.15 -12.67
CA GLU A 339 -15.25 -7.07 -11.73
C GLU A 339 -14.11 -6.05 -11.64
N LEU A 340 -12.86 -6.50 -11.69
CA LEU A 340 -11.72 -5.59 -11.80
C LEU A 340 -11.82 -4.73 -13.05
N ARG A 341 -12.08 -5.31 -14.23
CA ARG A 341 -12.23 -4.58 -15.51
C ARG A 341 -13.36 -3.53 -15.42
N GLN A 342 -14.45 -3.83 -14.72
CA GLN A 342 -15.52 -2.86 -14.47
C GLN A 342 -15.02 -1.68 -13.64
N VAL A 343 -14.30 -1.94 -12.55
CA VAL A 343 -13.71 -0.88 -11.70
C VAL A 343 -12.71 -0.04 -12.48
N LEU A 344 -11.80 -0.67 -13.23
CA LEU A 344 -10.80 0.02 -14.04
C LEU A 344 -11.44 0.91 -15.10
N ARG A 345 -12.51 0.44 -15.74
CA ARG A 345 -13.27 1.22 -16.72
C ARG A 345 -13.87 2.48 -16.11
N ILE A 346 -14.52 2.34 -14.94
CA ILE A 346 -15.09 3.48 -14.20
C ILE A 346 -14.03 4.56 -13.95
N TRP A 347 -12.84 4.14 -13.49
CA TRP A 347 -11.75 5.06 -13.21
C TRP A 347 -11.20 5.70 -14.49
N VAL A 348 -11.02 4.95 -15.58
CA VAL A 348 -10.57 5.49 -16.87
C VAL A 348 -11.57 6.51 -17.42
N GLU A 349 -12.85 6.17 -17.44
CA GLU A 349 -13.91 7.07 -17.91
C GLU A 349 -13.94 8.36 -17.09
N ARG A 350 -13.81 8.25 -15.76
CA ARG A 350 -13.82 9.43 -14.90
C ARG A 350 -12.57 10.30 -15.08
N GLN A 351 -11.38 9.72 -15.12
CA GLN A 351 -10.14 10.47 -15.34
C GLN A 351 -10.11 11.16 -16.70
N CYS A 352 -10.71 10.58 -17.72
CA CYS A 352 -10.88 11.22 -19.02
C CYS A 352 -11.82 12.43 -18.98
N ALA A 353 -12.78 12.45 -18.05
CA ALA A 353 -13.80 13.52 -17.93
C ALA A 353 -13.38 14.65 -16.95
N ILE A 354 -12.39 14.44 -16.09
CA ILE A 354 -11.92 15.45 -15.13
C ILE A 354 -11.02 16.47 -15.82
N GLU A 355 -11.31 17.75 -15.63
CA GLU A 355 -10.52 18.88 -16.14
C GLU A 355 -9.84 19.68 -15.03
N THR A 356 -10.46 19.75 -13.84
CA THR A 356 -10.06 20.67 -12.76
C THR A 356 -8.92 20.16 -11.91
N VAL A 357 -8.95 18.87 -11.50
CA VAL A 357 -7.90 18.20 -10.69
C VAL A 357 -7.55 16.89 -11.39
N PRO A 358 -6.77 16.94 -12.48
CA PRO A 358 -6.44 15.76 -13.26
C PRO A 358 -5.63 14.78 -12.44
N PHE A 359 -5.99 13.50 -12.53
CA PHE A 359 -5.30 12.40 -11.85
C PHE A 359 -5.09 12.66 -10.36
N GLY A 360 -6.17 13.14 -9.69
CA GLY A 360 -6.18 13.34 -8.22
C GLY A 360 -6.02 12.02 -7.48
N GLN A 361 -5.48 12.10 -6.28
CA GLN A 361 -5.21 10.96 -5.41
C GLN A 361 -6.47 10.12 -5.16
N GLU A 362 -7.63 10.77 -5.06
CA GLU A 362 -8.87 10.18 -4.56
C GLU A 362 -10.11 10.80 -5.21
N LEU A 363 -11.17 10.02 -5.28
CA LEU A 363 -12.48 10.43 -5.82
C LEU A 363 -13.56 10.28 -4.75
N ASP A 364 -14.51 11.20 -4.75
CA ASP A 364 -15.76 11.05 -3.99
C ASP A 364 -16.46 9.76 -4.46
N PRO A 365 -16.75 8.82 -3.58
CA PRO A 365 -17.25 7.50 -3.96
C PRO A 365 -18.66 7.52 -4.57
N ILE A 366 -19.39 8.63 -4.42
CA ILE A 366 -20.76 8.79 -4.94
C ILE A 366 -20.77 9.62 -6.22
N SER A 367 -20.12 10.81 -6.21
CA SER A 367 -20.15 11.74 -7.37
C SER A 367 -18.98 11.56 -8.32
N GLY A 368 -17.88 10.95 -7.88
CA GLY A 368 -16.65 10.85 -8.63
C GLY A 368 -15.86 12.16 -8.71
N GLU A 369 -16.28 13.20 -8.01
CA GLU A 369 -15.50 14.42 -7.97
C GLU A 369 -14.17 14.20 -7.25
N PRO A 370 -13.05 14.73 -7.77
CA PRO A 370 -11.78 14.66 -7.08
C PRO A 370 -11.83 15.47 -5.79
N SER A 371 -11.09 15.03 -4.77
CA SER A 371 -10.87 15.85 -3.58
C SER A 371 -9.92 17.03 -3.89
N ASP A 372 -9.69 17.89 -2.91
CA ASP A 372 -8.68 18.96 -2.94
C ASP A 372 -7.24 18.47 -2.69
N ALA A 373 -7.04 17.14 -2.69
CA ALA A 373 -5.72 16.52 -2.62
C ALA A 373 -4.87 16.83 -3.86
N SER A 374 -3.65 16.31 -3.88
CA SER A 374 -2.70 16.60 -4.96
C SER A 374 -3.21 16.13 -6.34
N PRO A 375 -3.26 17.01 -7.35
CA PRO A 375 -3.39 16.57 -8.74
C PRO A 375 -2.10 15.87 -9.19
N TRP A 376 -2.19 15.13 -10.29
CA TRP A 376 -1.06 14.38 -10.84
C TRP A 376 -0.38 13.52 -9.76
N PHE A 377 -1.18 12.66 -9.16
CA PHE A 377 -0.73 11.75 -8.12
C PHE A 377 -0.28 10.43 -8.72
N SER A 378 0.91 9.97 -8.39
CA SER A 378 1.58 8.81 -8.99
C SER A 378 0.69 7.58 -9.15
N ALA A 379 0.00 7.17 -8.08
CA ALA A 379 -0.85 5.99 -8.12
C ALA A 379 -2.06 6.17 -9.05
N ALA A 380 -2.61 7.38 -9.22
CA ALA A 380 -3.73 7.64 -10.14
C ALA A 380 -3.29 7.59 -11.60
N GLU A 381 -2.10 8.11 -11.90
CA GLU A 381 -1.50 8.06 -13.24
C GLU A 381 -1.14 6.63 -13.63
N LEU A 382 -0.48 5.89 -12.73
CA LEU A 382 -0.12 4.50 -12.95
C LEU A 382 -1.36 3.61 -13.07
N LEU A 383 -2.38 3.83 -12.23
CA LEU A 383 -3.67 3.17 -12.37
C LEU A 383 -4.25 3.36 -13.77
N PHE A 384 -4.24 4.60 -14.28
CA PHE A 384 -4.76 4.89 -15.61
C PHE A 384 -3.99 4.13 -16.71
N LEU A 385 -2.66 4.13 -16.65
CA LEU A 385 -1.82 3.43 -17.62
C LEU A 385 -2.04 1.91 -17.58
N VAL A 386 -2.05 1.32 -16.38
CA VAL A 386 -2.28 -0.13 -16.20
C VAL A 386 -3.72 -0.51 -16.58
N ALA A 387 -4.70 0.34 -16.26
CA ALA A 387 -6.09 0.12 -16.62
C ALA A 387 -6.29 0.10 -18.13
N LEU A 388 -5.68 1.03 -18.87
CA LEU A 388 -5.73 1.02 -20.32
C LEU A 388 -5.12 -0.26 -20.90
N GLN A 389 -3.97 -0.70 -20.40
CA GLN A 389 -3.36 -1.97 -20.84
C GLN A 389 -4.27 -3.17 -20.57
N GLU A 390 -4.90 -3.23 -19.38
CA GLU A 390 -5.78 -4.35 -19.03
C GLU A 390 -7.09 -4.32 -19.85
N LEU A 391 -7.64 -3.15 -20.13
CA LEU A 391 -8.87 -3.00 -20.91
C LEU A 391 -8.65 -3.22 -22.41
N GLU A 392 -7.46 -2.95 -22.93
CA GLU A 392 -7.06 -3.17 -24.33
C GLU A 392 -6.72 -4.65 -24.63
N ARG A 393 -6.45 -5.46 -23.60
CA ARG A 393 -6.22 -6.90 -23.81
C ARG A 393 -7.48 -7.59 -24.31
N GLU A 394 -7.34 -8.31 -25.40
CA GLU A 394 -8.35 -9.25 -25.85
C GLU A 394 -8.30 -10.49 -24.93
N ASP A 395 -9.46 -11.04 -24.57
CA ASP A 395 -9.59 -12.24 -23.74
C ASP A 395 -9.04 -13.48 -24.45
#